data_5b36b4f8bc3de7e6362290aa4a7fccfa
#
_entry.id   5b36b4f8bc3de7e6362290aa4a7fccfa
#
_cell.length_a   1.000
_cell.length_b   1.000
_cell.length_c   1.000
_cell.angle_alpha   90.00
_cell.angle_beta   90.00
_cell.angle_gamma   90.00
#
_symmetry.space_group_name_H-M   'P 1'
#
loop_
_entity.id
_entity.type
_entity.pdbx_description
1 polymer ?
#
loop_
_entity_poly.entity_id
_entity_poly.type
_entity_poly.pdbx_seq_one_letter_code
_entity_poly.pdbx_strand_id
1 'polypeptide(L)'
;MSETIELNGRRYRKPQRPTVVICVDGCDPEYLERGIPDGIFPTIGSFRREGYLGTADAVVPTFTNPNNVSIVTGAPPSVHGIAGNYYLDRESGREIMMTDESLMRSETILARMARAGVGTAAVTAKDKLRRLLGRNLDGICFSSEFADGEVEALVGRGRPDMYSADLSLFVLDAGVALLERGMAQLLYLSLSDYVQHAHAPGTPEADAFNRAIDDRVQRFVELGAVVGLVADHGMNDKARPNGEPNVIFLEDELNRRFGAGAVRVICPITDPFVRHHGALGSFVRVYARGAADIPALIAASAELPGVALVLDAPDAAQRFELPLDREGDFIVLGNATTAIGAAKAEHDLSGLAGHRLRSHGGLGEQLVPFILSKPLTPEYRCIAETRRLRNYDIFDFALNGVE
;
A
#
# COMPACT_ATOMS: atom_id res chain seq x y z
N MET A 1 3.21 -32.93 10.23
CA MET A 1 3.18 -31.87 9.20
C MET A 1 4.27 -30.86 9.58
N SER A 2 4.99 -30.29 8.60
CA SER A 2 6.02 -29.29 8.89
C SER A 2 5.43 -28.10 9.67
N GLU A 3 6.13 -27.60 10.67
CA GLU A 3 5.73 -26.41 11.43
C GLU A 3 6.05 -25.11 10.66
N THR A 4 6.66 -25.23 9.48
CA THR A 4 7.04 -24.10 8.64
C THR A 4 6.58 -24.28 7.20
N ILE A 5 6.37 -23.16 6.52
CA ILE A 5 6.22 -23.10 5.06
C ILE A 5 7.41 -22.35 4.44
N GLU A 6 7.67 -22.61 3.17
CA GLU A 6 8.64 -21.84 2.37
C GLU A 6 7.91 -21.11 1.23
N LEU A 7 8.22 -19.83 1.04
CA LEU A 7 7.68 -19.01 -0.02
C LEU A 7 8.66 -17.89 -0.38
N ASN A 8 8.93 -17.70 -1.67
CA ASN A 8 9.78 -16.62 -2.21
C ASN A 8 11.17 -16.52 -1.52
N GLY A 9 11.79 -17.69 -1.23
CA GLY A 9 13.09 -17.74 -0.57
C GLY A 9 13.07 -17.46 0.94
N ARG A 10 11.90 -17.32 1.54
CA ARG A 10 11.72 -17.11 2.98
C ARG A 10 11.01 -18.29 3.63
N ARG A 11 11.28 -18.47 4.92
CA ARG A 11 10.64 -19.49 5.75
C ARG A 11 9.76 -18.82 6.80
N TYR A 12 8.52 -19.31 6.94
CA TYR A 12 7.54 -18.79 7.90
C TYR A 12 7.08 -19.91 8.81
N ARG A 13 7.12 -19.71 10.12
CA ARG A 13 6.54 -20.64 11.11
C ARG A 13 5.01 -20.52 11.05
N LYS A 14 4.33 -21.62 11.32
CA LYS A 14 2.89 -21.57 11.61
C LYS A 14 2.65 -20.76 12.87
N PRO A 15 1.59 -19.95 12.92
CA PRO A 15 1.30 -19.14 14.09
C PRO A 15 1.07 -20.03 15.33
N GLN A 16 1.77 -19.75 16.42
CA GLN A 16 1.58 -20.42 17.71
C GLN A 16 0.45 -19.76 18.52
N ARG A 17 0.10 -18.54 18.16
CA ARG A 17 -0.99 -17.71 18.70
C ARG A 17 -1.71 -17.08 17.52
N PRO A 18 -2.96 -16.61 17.67
CA PRO A 18 -3.59 -15.78 16.65
C PRO A 18 -2.64 -14.66 16.24
N THR A 19 -2.48 -14.46 14.95
CA THR A 19 -1.59 -13.42 14.40
C THR A 19 -2.36 -12.58 13.41
N VAL A 20 -2.35 -11.25 13.62
CA VAL A 20 -3.06 -10.29 12.78
C VAL A 20 -2.05 -9.30 12.22
N VAL A 21 -1.96 -9.25 10.90
CA VAL A 21 -1.18 -8.21 10.20
C VAL A 21 -2.17 -7.19 9.64
N ILE A 22 -2.01 -5.94 10.05
CA ILE A 22 -2.86 -4.81 9.65
C ILE A 22 -2.04 -3.90 8.73
N CYS A 23 -2.55 -3.63 7.54
CA CYS A 23 -2.06 -2.58 6.66
C CYS A 23 -2.96 -1.36 6.82
N VAL A 24 -2.44 -0.31 7.43
CA VAL A 24 -3.12 0.98 7.56
C VAL A 24 -2.75 1.82 6.34
N ASP A 25 -3.59 1.75 5.32
CA ASP A 25 -3.40 2.39 4.02
C ASP A 25 -3.11 3.90 4.17
N GLY A 26 -2.02 4.36 3.57
CA GLY A 26 -1.61 5.76 3.60
C GLY A 26 -1.12 6.29 4.96
N CYS A 27 -0.80 5.40 5.91
CA CYS A 27 -0.33 5.82 7.23
C CYS A 27 1.13 6.32 7.17
N ASP A 28 1.28 7.64 7.09
CA ASP A 28 2.58 8.28 7.27
C ASP A 28 3.04 8.20 8.73
N PRO A 29 4.36 8.05 9.01
CA PRO A 29 4.90 8.06 10.37
C PRO A 29 4.48 9.28 11.19
N GLU A 30 4.24 10.44 10.56
CA GLU A 30 3.81 11.67 11.24
C GLU A 30 2.51 11.51 12.03
N TYR A 31 1.58 10.62 11.58
CA TYR A 31 0.36 10.32 12.35
C TYR A 31 0.68 9.75 13.74
N LEU A 32 1.69 8.87 13.83
CA LEU A 32 2.12 8.28 15.10
C LEU A 32 3.00 9.23 15.91
N GLU A 33 3.91 9.95 15.24
CA GLU A 33 4.82 10.89 15.90
C GLU A 33 4.06 11.99 16.63
N ARG A 34 2.96 12.48 16.07
CA ARG A 34 2.05 13.43 16.69
C ARG A 34 1.06 12.75 17.64
N GLY A 35 0.39 11.72 17.19
CA GLY A 35 -0.73 11.13 17.92
C GLY A 35 -0.34 10.37 19.19
N ILE A 36 0.87 9.79 19.28
CA ILE A 36 1.33 9.10 20.51
C ILE A 36 1.48 10.08 21.66
N PRO A 37 2.21 11.21 21.53
CA PRO A 37 2.30 12.21 22.60
C PRO A 37 0.93 12.80 22.98
N ASP A 38 0.04 12.97 22.03
CA ASP A 38 -1.31 13.54 22.22
C ASP A 38 -2.32 12.52 22.77
N GLY A 39 -1.88 11.27 23.05
CA GLY A 39 -2.74 10.22 23.61
C GLY A 39 -3.80 9.69 22.66
N ILE A 40 -3.56 9.81 21.35
CA ILE A 40 -4.43 9.25 20.29
C ILE A 40 -4.23 7.73 20.18
N PHE A 41 -3.01 7.25 20.43
CA PHE A 41 -2.61 5.86 20.29
C PHE A 41 -2.10 5.28 21.64
N PRO A 42 -2.95 5.12 22.66
CA PRO A 42 -2.51 4.58 23.95
C PRO A 42 -1.98 3.15 23.86
N THR A 43 -2.63 2.28 23.07
CA THR A 43 -2.23 0.87 22.88
C THR A 43 -1.00 0.76 21.98
N ILE A 44 -1.04 1.32 20.78
CA ILE A 44 0.08 1.28 19.83
C ILE A 44 1.31 1.96 20.43
N GLY A 45 1.13 3.07 21.14
CA GLY A 45 2.20 3.78 21.83
C GLY A 45 2.87 2.94 22.92
N SER A 46 2.14 2.03 23.58
CA SER A 46 2.70 1.12 24.58
C SER A 46 3.71 0.14 23.98
N PHE A 47 3.58 -0.21 22.69
CA PHE A 47 4.48 -1.15 21.99
C PHE A 47 5.92 -0.62 21.87
N ARG A 48 6.16 0.67 22.11
CA ARG A 48 7.54 1.18 22.29
C ARG A 48 8.28 0.49 23.43
N ARG A 49 7.57 0.06 24.48
CA ARG A 49 8.13 -0.62 25.65
C ARG A 49 7.84 -2.12 25.64
N GLU A 50 6.65 -2.50 25.20
CA GLU A 50 6.09 -3.85 25.34
C GLU A 50 6.20 -4.68 24.06
N GLY A 51 6.63 -4.06 22.97
CA GLY A 51 6.74 -4.64 21.65
C GLY A 51 7.91 -4.09 20.85
N TYR A 52 7.63 -3.72 19.62
CA TYR A 52 8.55 -3.03 18.71
C TYR A 52 7.82 -1.91 17.97
N LEU A 53 8.38 -0.72 17.97
CA LEU A 53 7.90 0.44 17.23
C LEU A 53 9.05 1.04 16.44
N GLY A 54 9.02 0.89 15.14
CA GLY A 54 10.02 1.37 14.19
C GLY A 54 9.40 1.74 12.85
N THR A 55 10.24 1.82 11.83
CA THR A 55 9.84 2.15 10.45
C THR A 55 10.43 1.16 9.46
N ALA A 56 9.82 1.10 8.28
CA ALA A 56 10.28 0.32 7.15
C ALA A 56 10.12 1.11 5.84
N ASP A 57 10.74 0.63 4.78
CA ASP A 57 10.51 1.15 3.43
C ASP A 57 9.40 0.37 2.73
N ALA A 58 8.41 1.07 2.23
CA ALA A 58 7.48 0.56 1.24
C ALA A 58 8.21 0.28 -0.10
N VAL A 59 7.63 -0.59 -0.95
CA VAL A 59 8.15 -0.75 -2.32
C VAL A 59 7.79 0.47 -3.16
N VAL A 60 8.62 0.77 -4.15
CA VAL A 60 8.36 1.84 -5.14
C VAL A 60 7.85 1.19 -6.42
N PRO A 61 6.78 1.74 -7.04
CA PRO A 61 6.01 2.90 -6.62
C PRO A 61 5.21 2.65 -5.34
N THR A 62 5.14 3.69 -4.51
CA THR A 62 4.45 3.67 -3.21
C THR A 62 2.93 3.78 -3.42
N PHE A 63 2.35 2.72 -4.00
CA PHE A 63 0.93 2.56 -4.30
C PHE A 63 0.34 1.35 -3.59
N THR A 64 -0.96 1.36 -3.39
CA THR A 64 -1.70 0.35 -2.63
C THR A 64 -1.50 -1.07 -3.17
N ASN A 65 -1.74 -1.32 -4.47
CA ASN A 65 -1.68 -2.70 -5.00
C ASN A 65 -0.28 -3.32 -4.89
N PRO A 66 0.82 -2.70 -5.39
CA PRO A 66 2.14 -3.33 -5.31
C PRO A 66 2.58 -3.56 -3.87
N ASN A 67 2.27 -2.65 -2.95
CA ASN A 67 2.67 -2.79 -1.56
C ASN A 67 1.86 -3.84 -0.81
N ASN A 68 0.53 -3.86 -0.94
CA ASN A 68 -0.28 -4.92 -0.33
C ASN A 68 0.11 -6.30 -0.84
N VAL A 69 0.36 -6.45 -2.16
CA VAL A 69 0.81 -7.73 -2.72
C VAL A 69 2.23 -8.07 -2.22
N SER A 70 3.14 -7.10 -2.12
CA SER A 70 4.47 -7.31 -1.52
C SER A 70 4.35 -7.80 -0.07
N ILE A 71 3.51 -7.19 0.75
CA ILE A 71 3.29 -7.57 2.15
C ILE A 71 2.81 -9.04 2.24
N VAL A 72 1.78 -9.42 1.48
CA VAL A 72 1.22 -10.77 1.57
C VAL A 72 2.04 -11.85 0.85
N THR A 73 2.99 -11.47 0.01
CA THR A 73 3.92 -12.42 -0.65
C THR A 73 5.30 -12.47 0.01
N GLY A 74 5.60 -11.51 0.88
CA GLY A 74 6.93 -11.33 1.49
C GLY A 74 8.03 -11.05 0.47
N ALA A 75 7.70 -10.42 -0.67
CA ALA A 75 8.59 -10.27 -1.82
C ALA A 75 8.35 -8.95 -2.57
N PRO A 76 9.34 -8.46 -3.34
CA PRO A 76 9.22 -7.25 -4.13
C PRO A 76 8.40 -7.46 -5.43
N PRO A 77 7.99 -6.38 -6.12
CA PRO A 77 7.26 -6.41 -7.39
C PRO A 77 7.90 -7.26 -8.49
N SER A 78 9.23 -7.34 -8.58
CA SER A 78 9.94 -8.19 -9.54
C SER A 78 9.60 -9.68 -9.40
N VAL A 79 9.26 -10.12 -8.19
CA VAL A 79 8.87 -11.51 -7.89
C VAL A 79 7.39 -11.74 -8.13
N HIS A 80 6.52 -10.88 -7.59
CA HIS A 80 5.07 -11.11 -7.68
C HIS A 80 4.39 -10.46 -8.88
N GLY A 81 5.09 -9.58 -9.61
CA GLY A 81 4.63 -9.02 -10.89
C GLY A 81 3.70 -7.81 -10.81
N ILE A 82 3.15 -7.46 -9.65
CA ILE A 82 2.23 -6.32 -9.50
C ILE A 82 3.03 -5.06 -9.16
N ALA A 83 3.13 -4.15 -10.13
CA ALA A 83 3.97 -2.95 -10.04
C ALA A 83 3.17 -1.63 -10.06
N GLY A 84 1.86 -1.68 -9.85
CA GLY A 84 0.96 -0.52 -9.85
C GLY A 84 -0.49 -0.96 -9.93
N ASN A 85 -1.39 -0.01 -10.12
CA ASN A 85 -2.79 -0.29 -10.45
C ASN A 85 -3.00 -0.42 -11.97
N TYR A 86 -2.07 0.13 -12.77
CA TYR A 86 -2.25 0.32 -14.20
C TYR A 86 -0.92 0.27 -14.96
N TYR A 87 -0.89 -0.33 -16.16
CA TYR A 87 0.28 -0.35 -17.03
C TYR A 87 -0.12 -0.44 -18.51
N LEU A 88 0.80 -0.10 -19.42
CA LEU A 88 0.65 -0.33 -20.86
C LEU A 88 1.31 -1.68 -21.23
N ASP A 89 0.49 -2.62 -21.68
CA ASP A 89 0.97 -3.85 -22.28
C ASP A 89 1.51 -3.56 -23.69
N ARG A 90 2.80 -3.72 -23.88
CA ARG A 90 3.48 -3.40 -25.14
C ARG A 90 3.10 -4.34 -26.28
N GLU A 91 2.77 -5.59 -25.97
CA GLU A 91 2.41 -6.58 -27.00
C GLU A 91 1.04 -6.28 -27.61
N SER A 92 0.05 -6.01 -26.78
CA SER A 92 -1.30 -5.70 -27.24
C SER A 92 -1.54 -4.21 -27.52
N GLY A 93 -0.65 -3.32 -27.06
CA GLY A 93 -0.83 -1.87 -27.08
C GLY A 93 -1.96 -1.37 -26.17
N ARG A 94 -2.46 -2.20 -25.25
CA ARG A 94 -3.59 -1.88 -24.39
C ARG A 94 -3.13 -1.43 -23.01
N GLU A 95 -3.82 -0.47 -22.48
CA GLU A 95 -3.69 -0.06 -21.08
C GLU A 95 -4.52 -1.00 -20.21
N ILE A 96 -3.88 -1.62 -19.19
CA ILE A 96 -4.46 -2.72 -18.41
C ILE A 96 -4.46 -2.37 -16.93
N MET A 97 -5.61 -2.58 -16.26
CA MET A 97 -5.70 -2.53 -14.81
C MET A 97 -5.10 -3.78 -14.17
N MET A 98 -4.24 -3.59 -13.17
CA MET A 98 -3.58 -4.69 -12.45
C MET A 98 -4.43 -5.18 -11.26
N THR A 99 -5.69 -5.51 -11.53
CA THR A 99 -6.65 -6.07 -10.56
C THR A 99 -6.98 -7.53 -10.82
N ASP A 100 -6.52 -8.07 -11.96
CA ASP A 100 -6.70 -9.47 -12.31
C ASP A 100 -5.63 -10.32 -11.60
N GLU A 101 -6.08 -11.31 -10.84
CA GLU A 101 -5.22 -12.25 -10.11
C GLU A 101 -4.29 -13.07 -11.00
N SER A 102 -4.63 -13.25 -12.28
CA SER A 102 -3.78 -13.92 -13.27
C SER A 102 -2.48 -13.17 -13.54
N LEU A 103 -2.43 -11.87 -13.26
CA LEU A 103 -1.23 -11.04 -13.38
C LEU A 103 -0.21 -11.30 -12.27
N MET A 104 -0.62 -11.93 -11.16
CA MET A 104 0.29 -12.31 -10.08
C MET A 104 1.15 -13.51 -10.47
N ARG A 105 2.45 -13.40 -10.22
CA ARG A 105 3.47 -14.45 -10.50
C ARG A 105 3.84 -15.28 -9.27
N SER A 106 3.39 -14.86 -8.08
CA SER A 106 3.66 -15.54 -6.82
C SER A 106 2.36 -15.84 -6.07
N GLU A 107 2.43 -16.82 -5.17
CA GLU A 107 1.38 -17.09 -4.19
C GLU A 107 1.50 -16.17 -2.98
N THR A 108 0.45 -16.11 -2.17
CA THR A 108 0.45 -15.39 -0.90
C THR A 108 0.87 -16.29 0.26
N ILE A 109 1.42 -15.70 1.32
CA ILE A 109 1.71 -16.37 2.60
C ILE A 109 0.43 -17.01 3.15
N LEU A 110 -0.70 -16.31 3.05
CA LEU A 110 -2.00 -16.79 3.51
C LEU A 110 -2.43 -18.06 2.77
N ALA A 111 -2.33 -18.09 1.44
CA ALA A 111 -2.67 -19.27 0.64
C ALA A 111 -1.77 -20.47 0.96
N ARG A 112 -0.46 -20.23 1.17
CA ARG A 112 0.48 -21.29 1.58
C ARG A 112 0.19 -21.82 2.98
N MET A 113 -0.15 -20.93 3.92
CA MET A 113 -0.53 -21.29 5.29
C MET A 113 -1.84 -22.06 5.33
N ALA A 114 -2.87 -21.65 4.56
CA ALA A 114 -4.13 -22.37 4.45
C ALA A 114 -3.92 -23.81 3.98
N ARG A 115 -3.15 -24.04 2.92
CA ARG A 115 -2.78 -25.39 2.46
C ARG A 115 -1.97 -26.20 3.48
N ALA A 116 -1.28 -25.53 4.39
CA ALA A 116 -0.59 -26.19 5.50
C ALA A 116 -1.51 -26.46 6.71
N GLY A 117 -2.82 -26.16 6.60
CA GLY A 117 -3.83 -26.44 7.61
C GLY A 117 -3.99 -25.33 8.66
N VAL A 118 -3.54 -24.12 8.38
CA VAL A 118 -3.75 -22.94 9.23
C VAL A 118 -5.05 -22.26 8.79
N GLY A 119 -5.95 -21.96 9.70
CA GLY A 119 -7.11 -21.12 9.43
C GLY A 119 -6.67 -19.70 9.09
N THR A 120 -6.94 -19.24 7.86
CA THR A 120 -6.48 -17.94 7.35
C THR A 120 -7.63 -17.06 6.90
N ALA A 121 -7.46 -15.74 7.04
CA ALA A 121 -8.39 -14.76 6.53
C ALA A 121 -7.68 -13.55 5.92
N ALA A 122 -8.22 -13.07 4.80
CA ALA A 122 -7.86 -11.79 4.19
C ALA A 122 -9.13 -10.92 4.10
N VAL A 123 -9.13 -9.78 4.79
CA VAL A 123 -10.24 -8.82 4.75
C VAL A 123 -9.72 -7.49 4.26
N THR A 124 -10.37 -6.93 3.26
CA THR A 124 -9.95 -5.66 2.67
C THR A 124 -11.09 -4.63 2.67
N ALA A 125 -10.72 -3.36 2.66
CA ALA A 125 -11.70 -2.30 2.49
C ALA A 125 -12.28 -2.30 1.06
N LYS A 126 -11.42 -2.39 0.03
CA LYS A 126 -11.79 -2.29 -1.40
C LYS A 126 -11.76 -3.65 -2.11
N ASP A 127 -12.80 -3.98 -2.87
CA ASP A 127 -12.96 -5.30 -3.51
C ASP A 127 -11.92 -5.60 -4.60
N LYS A 128 -11.41 -4.57 -5.27
CA LYS A 128 -10.37 -4.75 -6.29
C LYS A 128 -9.13 -5.46 -5.75
N LEU A 129 -8.74 -5.17 -4.49
CA LEU A 129 -7.60 -5.80 -3.84
C LEU A 129 -7.94 -7.23 -3.38
N ARG A 130 -9.19 -7.50 -3.00
CA ARG A 130 -9.66 -8.81 -2.56
C ARG A 130 -9.31 -9.93 -3.55
N ARG A 131 -9.42 -9.68 -4.86
CA ARG A 131 -9.10 -10.68 -5.89
C ARG A 131 -7.63 -11.08 -5.85
N LEU A 132 -6.72 -10.11 -5.72
CA LEU A 132 -5.28 -10.37 -5.62
C LEU A 132 -4.94 -11.13 -4.33
N LEU A 133 -5.50 -10.70 -3.19
CA LEU A 133 -5.26 -11.33 -1.89
C LEU A 133 -5.89 -12.73 -1.77
N GLY A 134 -7.03 -12.93 -2.42
CA GLY A 134 -7.79 -14.19 -2.42
C GLY A 134 -7.26 -15.24 -3.39
N ARG A 135 -6.25 -14.92 -4.20
CA ARG A 135 -5.72 -15.88 -5.18
C ARG A 135 -5.25 -17.18 -4.51
N ASN A 136 -5.87 -18.30 -4.92
CA ASN A 136 -5.59 -19.64 -4.40
C ASN A 136 -5.72 -19.77 -2.86
N LEU A 137 -6.45 -18.87 -2.21
CA LEU A 137 -6.68 -18.90 -0.78
C LEU A 137 -7.83 -19.87 -0.45
N ASP A 138 -7.49 -21.00 0.11
CA ASP A 138 -8.45 -21.92 0.77
C ASP A 138 -8.68 -21.42 2.21
N GLY A 139 -9.43 -20.33 2.33
CA GLY A 139 -9.67 -19.59 3.56
C GLY A 139 -10.73 -18.51 3.39
N ILE A 140 -10.88 -17.64 4.37
CA ILE A 140 -11.87 -16.56 4.37
C ILE A 140 -11.30 -15.38 3.58
N CYS A 141 -12.05 -14.85 2.59
CA CYS A 141 -11.66 -13.67 1.85
C CYS A 141 -12.87 -12.85 1.41
N PHE A 142 -12.99 -11.63 1.93
CA PHE A 142 -14.06 -10.69 1.56
C PHE A 142 -13.61 -9.24 1.67
N SER A 143 -14.46 -8.32 1.15
CA SER A 143 -14.26 -6.87 1.28
C SER A 143 -15.42 -6.24 2.04
N SER A 144 -15.16 -5.15 2.77
CA SER A 144 -16.21 -4.35 3.39
C SER A 144 -17.05 -3.60 2.35
N GLU A 145 -16.45 -3.25 1.19
CA GLU A 145 -17.15 -2.61 0.06
C GLU A 145 -18.33 -3.44 -0.44
N PHE A 146 -18.21 -4.77 -0.46
CA PHE A 146 -19.25 -5.71 -0.91
C PHE A 146 -19.62 -6.72 0.17
N ALA A 147 -19.65 -6.27 1.44
CA ALA A 147 -20.16 -7.12 2.51
C ALA A 147 -21.61 -7.49 2.22
N ASP A 148 -21.89 -8.80 2.25
CA ASP A 148 -23.23 -9.36 2.12
C ASP A 148 -23.88 -9.60 3.50
N GLY A 149 -25.09 -10.12 3.50
CA GLY A 149 -25.84 -10.36 4.76
C GLY A 149 -25.16 -11.36 5.70
N GLU A 150 -24.34 -12.30 5.21
CA GLU A 150 -23.59 -13.22 6.06
C GLU A 150 -22.41 -12.51 6.73
N VAL A 151 -21.70 -11.66 5.99
CA VAL A 151 -20.61 -10.83 6.51
C VAL A 151 -21.16 -9.76 7.47
N GLU A 152 -22.28 -9.12 7.15
CA GLU A 152 -22.95 -8.18 8.07
C GLU A 152 -23.35 -8.86 9.39
N ALA A 153 -23.90 -10.07 9.33
CA ALA A 153 -24.23 -10.85 10.52
C ALA A 153 -22.99 -11.31 11.30
N LEU A 154 -21.89 -11.61 10.62
CA LEU A 154 -20.60 -11.93 11.24
C LEU A 154 -20.08 -10.73 12.05
N VAL A 155 -20.10 -9.54 11.45
CA VAL A 155 -19.55 -8.32 12.04
C VAL A 155 -20.53 -7.68 13.04
N GLY A 156 -21.83 -7.95 12.89
CA GLY A 156 -22.89 -7.38 13.75
C GLY A 156 -23.29 -5.96 13.38
N ARG A 157 -22.94 -5.51 12.15
CA ARG A 157 -23.32 -4.18 11.62
C ARG A 157 -23.49 -4.24 10.10
N GLY A 158 -24.29 -3.32 9.57
CA GLY A 158 -24.54 -3.20 8.15
C GLY A 158 -23.31 -2.74 7.36
N ARG A 159 -23.32 -3.01 6.05
CA ARG A 159 -22.27 -2.60 5.11
C ARG A 159 -22.08 -1.08 5.14
N PRO A 160 -20.82 -0.60 5.29
CA PRO A 160 -20.53 0.83 5.33
C PRO A 160 -20.59 1.47 3.94
N ASP A 161 -20.67 2.81 3.92
CA ASP A 161 -20.47 3.59 2.69
C ASP A 161 -19.01 3.48 2.22
N MET A 162 -18.81 3.36 0.91
CA MET A 162 -17.48 3.22 0.30
C MET A 162 -16.58 4.45 0.55
N TYR A 163 -17.17 5.63 0.68
CA TYR A 163 -16.45 6.90 0.94
C TYR A 163 -16.59 7.33 2.40
N SER A 164 -16.30 6.42 3.32
CA SER A 164 -16.33 6.70 4.76
C SER A 164 -15.14 6.08 5.50
N ALA A 165 -14.81 6.61 6.67
CA ALA A 165 -13.89 6.01 7.63
C ALA A 165 -14.35 4.62 8.08
N ASP A 166 -15.66 4.43 8.13
CA ASP A 166 -16.31 3.18 8.52
C ASP A 166 -15.98 1.99 7.62
N LEU A 167 -15.59 2.24 6.36
CA LEU A 167 -15.14 1.19 5.45
C LEU A 167 -13.93 0.44 6.02
N SER A 168 -12.98 1.17 6.59
CA SER A 168 -11.78 0.63 7.26
C SER A 168 -12.09 0.04 8.63
N LEU A 169 -12.95 0.69 9.42
CA LEU A 169 -13.31 0.21 10.76
C LEU A 169 -14.09 -1.11 10.69
N PHE A 170 -14.91 -1.31 9.64
CA PHE A 170 -15.60 -2.58 9.39
C PHE A 170 -14.60 -3.74 9.15
N VAL A 171 -13.49 -3.48 8.45
CA VAL A 171 -12.42 -4.50 8.25
C VAL A 171 -11.84 -4.94 9.59
N LEU A 172 -11.56 -4.01 10.49
CA LEU A 172 -11.03 -4.30 11.82
C LEU A 172 -12.06 -5.03 12.69
N ASP A 173 -13.31 -4.58 12.68
CA ASP A 173 -14.42 -5.23 13.40
C ASP A 173 -14.62 -6.67 12.90
N ALA A 174 -14.51 -6.91 11.59
CA ALA A 174 -14.55 -8.24 10.99
C ALA A 174 -13.38 -9.12 11.48
N GLY A 175 -12.17 -8.57 11.54
CA GLY A 175 -11.01 -9.27 12.10
C GLY A 175 -11.22 -9.70 13.54
N VAL A 176 -11.77 -8.82 14.38
CA VAL A 176 -12.12 -9.12 15.77
C VAL A 176 -13.15 -10.26 15.82
N ALA A 177 -14.23 -10.16 15.05
CA ALA A 177 -15.29 -11.19 15.02
C ALA A 177 -14.77 -12.56 14.57
N LEU A 178 -13.85 -12.60 13.59
CA LEU A 178 -13.21 -13.83 13.12
C LEU A 178 -12.35 -14.50 14.21
N LEU A 179 -11.60 -13.71 14.99
CA LEU A 179 -10.82 -14.24 16.11
C LEU A 179 -11.68 -14.70 17.26
N GLU A 180 -12.68 -13.92 17.69
CA GLU A 180 -13.60 -14.27 18.78
C GLU A 180 -14.35 -15.60 18.52
N ARG A 181 -14.66 -15.87 17.25
CA ARG A 181 -15.33 -17.11 16.84
C ARG A 181 -14.37 -18.25 16.51
N GLY A 182 -13.05 -18.04 16.63
CA GLY A 182 -12.02 -19.04 16.32
C GLY A 182 -12.00 -19.47 14.84
N MET A 183 -12.46 -18.59 13.92
CA MET A 183 -12.59 -18.92 12.49
C MET A 183 -11.28 -18.78 11.73
N ALA A 184 -10.31 -18.02 12.26
CA ALA A 184 -8.99 -17.85 11.66
C ALA A 184 -7.91 -17.70 12.74
N GLN A 185 -6.67 -18.11 12.40
CA GLN A 185 -5.48 -17.98 13.25
C GLN A 185 -4.46 -16.99 12.65
N LEU A 186 -4.48 -16.80 11.34
CA LEU A 186 -3.63 -15.84 10.64
C LEU A 186 -4.49 -14.92 9.77
N LEU A 187 -4.48 -13.64 10.08
CA LEU A 187 -5.30 -12.64 9.41
C LEU A 187 -4.43 -11.58 8.74
N TYR A 188 -4.86 -11.14 7.57
CA TYR A 188 -4.42 -9.91 6.94
C TYR A 188 -5.60 -8.97 6.76
N LEU A 189 -5.47 -7.76 7.31
CA LEU A 189 -6.49 -6.73 7.32
C LEU A 189 -5.96 -5.49 6.59
N SER A 190 -6.53 -5.17 5.42
CA SER A 190 -6.09 -4.02 4.62
C SER A 190 -7.16 -2.93 4.64
N LEU A 191 -6.81 -1.77 5.16
CA LEU A 191 -7.70 -0.63 5.31
C LEU A 191 -7.79 0.18 4.01
N SER A 192 -8.40 1.36 4.06
CA SER A 192 -8.50 2.34 2.96
C SER A 192 -7.90 3.67 3.39
N ASP A 193 -7.26 4.34 2.47
CA ASP A 193 -6.62 5.65 2.60
C ASP A 193 -7.58 6.86 2.48
N TYR A 194 -8.88 6.61 2.50
CA TYR A 194 -9.89 7.66 2.35
C TYR A 194 -9.69 8.84 3.31
N VAL A 195 -9.43 8.53 4.60
CA VAL A 195 -9.19 9.55 5.62
C VAL A 195 -7.87 10.27 5.36
N GLN A 196 -6.82 9.57 5.00
CA GLN A 196 -5.47 10.11 4.78
C GLN A 196 -5.39 11.05 3.58
N HIS A 197 -6.20 10.80 2.54
CA HIS A 197 -6.34 11.73 1.41
C HIS A 197 -7.03 13.05 1.79
N ALA A 198 -8.00 13.00 2.70
CA ALA A 198 -8.78 14.16 3.09
C ALA A 198 -8.19 14.93 4.29
N HIS A 199 -7.56 14.21 5.24
CA HIS A 199 -7.22 14.73 6.56
C HIS A 199 -5.74 14.50 6.90
N ALA A 200 -5.01 15.60 7.06
CA ALA A 200 -3.58 15.57 7.45
C ALA A 200 -3.41 15.13 8.92
N PRO A 201 -2.20 14.67 9.33
CA PRO A 201 -1.88 14.40 10.72
C PRO A 201 -2.21 15.58 11.67
N GLY A 202 -2.88 15.28 12.79
CA GLY A 202 -3.28 16.27 13.80
C GLY A 202 -4.57 17.02 13.47
N THR A 203 -5.33 16.59 12.44
CA THR A 203 -6.71 17.08 12.26
C THR A 203 -7.67 16.26 13.12
N PRO A 204 -8.78 16.86 13.62
CA PRO A 204 -9.72 16.17 14.49
C PRO A 204 -10.29 14.88 13.88
N GLU A 205 -10.54 14.87 12.58
CA GLU A 205 -11.08 13.72 11.83
C GLU A 205 -10.05 12.59 11.74
N ALA A 206 -8.78 12.93 11.45
CA ALA A 206 -7.69 11.96 11.44
C ALA A 206 -7.46 11.37 12.83
N ASP A 207 -7.47 12.21 13.87
CA ASP A 207 -7.29 11.79 15.26
C ASP A 207 -8.42 10.88 15.73
N ALA A 208 -9.68 11.19 15.37
CA ALA A 208 -10.82 10.34 15.69
C ALA A 208 -10.71 8.96 14.99
N PHE A 209 -10.33 8.92 13.73
CA PHE A 209 -10.12 7.69 12.98
C PHE A 209 -8.97 6.85 13.58
N ASN A 210 -7.85 7.48 13.88
CA ASN A 210 -6.68 6.84 14.46
C ASN A 210 -6.95 6.27 15.86
N ARG A 211 -7.71 6.98 16.68
CA ARG A 211 -8.18 6.47 17.99
C ARG A 211 -9.05 5.23 17.82
N ALA A 212 -9.96 5.26 16.85
CA ALA A 212 -10.83 4.12 16.57
C ALA A 212 -10.04 2.89 16.04
N ILE A 213 -8.92 3.09 15.35
CA ILE A 213 -7.98 2.01 15.00
C ILE A 213 -7.31 1.46 16.26
N ASP A 214 -6.78 2.33 17.14
CA ASP A 214 -6.09 1.94 18.36
C ASP A 214 -6.98 1.11 19.30
N ASP A 215 -8.26 1.48 19.45
CA ASP A 215 -9.26 0.74 20.22
C ASP A 215 -9.41 -0.72 19.71
N ARG A 216 -9.37 -0.92 18.38
CA ARG A 216 -9.47 -2.26 17.79
C ARG A 216 -8.16 -3.03 17.89
N VAL A 217 -7.03 -2.35 17.79
CA VAL A 217 -5.72 -2.95 18.07
C VAL A 217 -5.67 -3.45 19.53
N GLN A 218 -6.19 -2.67 20.48
CA GLN A 218 -6.35 -3.11 21.86
C GLN A 218 -7.16 -4.41 21.94
N ARG A 219 -8.28 -4.47 21.23
CA ARG A 219 -9.13 -5.66 21.24
C ARG A 219 -8.42 -6.92 20.71
N PHE A 220 -7.62 -6.79 19.63
CA PHE A 220 -6.79 -7.90 19.14
C PHE A 220 -5.77 -8.37 20.21
N VAL A 221 -5.14 -7.45 20.91
CA VAL A 221 -4.19 -7.78 21.99
C VAL A 221 -4.88 -8.47 23.15
N GLU A 222 -6.07 -8.02 23.55
CA GLU A 222 -6.90 -8.66 24.59
C GLU A 222 -7.31 -10.08 24.22
N LEU A 223 -7.53 -10.36 22.92
CA LEU A 223 -7.80 -11.70 22.39
C LEU A 223 -6.54 -12.58 22.32
N GLY A 224 -5.39 -12.09 22.80
CA GLY A 224 -4.13 -12.82 22.82
C GLY A 224 -3.38 -12.85 21.51
N ALA A 225 -3.78 -12.05 20.53
CA ALA A 225 -3.14 -12.04 19.23
C ALA A 225 -1.76 -11.34 19.27
N VAL A 226 -0.86 -11.81 18.40
CA VAL A 226 0.28 -11.04 17.93
C VAL A 226 -0.24 -10.07 16.87
N VAL A 227 -0.05 -8.77 17.06
CA VAL A 227 -0.42 -7.74 16.08
C VAL A 227 0.84 -7.22 15.42
N GLY A 228 0.91 -7.32 14.10
CA GLY A 228 1.85 -6.58 13.25
C GLY A 228 1.10 -5.47 12.54
N LEU A 229 1.57 -4.23 12.64
CA LEU A 229 0.99 -3.08 11.96
C LEU A 229 2.02 -2.45 11.03
N VAL A 230 1.63 -2.22 9.80
CA VAL A 230 2.45 -1.63 8.74
C VAL A 230 1.58 -0.75 7.86
N ALA A 231 2.19 0.07 7.01
CA ALA A 231 1.47 0.72 5.93
C ALA A 231 2.04 0.30 4.57
N ASP A 232 1.24 0.46 3.56
CA ASP A 232 1.62 0.26 2.16
C ASP A 232 2.36 1.48 1.60
N HIS A 233 2.05 2.67 2.07
CA HIS A 233 2.75 3.94 1.77
C HIS A 233 2.39 5.01 2.79
N GLY A 234 3.13 6.12 2.77
CA GLY A 234 2.79 7.37 3.44
C GLY A 234 1.88 8.24 2.58
N MET A 235 1.70 9.51 2.98
CA MET A 235 0.81 10.46 2.30
C MET A 235 1.35 11.89 2.44
N ASN A 236 1.56 12.59 1.33
CA ASN A 236 2.04 13.96 1.33
C ASN A 236 1.06 14.95 0.70
N ASP A 237 1.17 16.21 1.14
CA ASP A 237 0.50 17.35 0.50
C ASP A 237 1.16 17.67 -0.84
N LYS A 238 0.40 17.60 -1.91
CA LYS A 238 0.79 17.91 -3.29
C LYS A 238 0.18 19.22 -3.76
N ALA A 239 0.03 20.18 -2.85
CA ALA A 239 -0.50 21.50 -3.17
C ALA A 239 0.52 22.58 -2.92
N ARG A 240 0.41 23.66 -3.68
CA ARG A 240 1.17 24.90 -3.50
C ARG A 240 0.74 25.64 -2.24
N PRO A 241 1.51 26.62 -1.74
CA PRO A 241 1.11 27.39 -0.56
C PRO A 241 -0.27 28.07 -0.67
N ASN A 242 -0.69 28.41 -1.89
CA ASN A 242 -2.01 29.01 -2.16
C ASN A 242 -3.16 27.99 -2.20
N GLY A 243 -2.86 26.67 -1.99
CA GLY A 243 -3.84 25.60 -2.01
C GLY A 243 -4.07 24.96 -3.39
N GLU A 244 -3.56 25.53 -4.45
CA GLU A 244 -3.68 24.93 -5.80
C GLU A 244 -2.84 23.65 -5.92
N PRO A 245 -3.32 22.62 -6.66
CA PRO A 245 -2.56 21.42 -6.93
C PRO A 245 -1.21 21.71 -7.59
N ASN A 246 -0.15 21.13 -7.07
CA ASN A 246 1.20 21.22 -7.61
C ASN A 246 1.48 20.01 -8.53
N VAL A 247 1.09 20.14 -9.80
CA VAL A 247 1.11 19.06 -10.78
C VAL A 247 1.98 19.39 -11.97
N ILE A 248 2.78 18.43 -12.41
CA ILE A 248 3.46 18.42 -13.72
C ILE A 248 2.64 17.50 -14.64
N PHE A 249 2.06 18.04 -15.70
CA PHE A 249 1.42 17.24 -16.76
C PHE A 249 2.50 16.83 -17.78
N LEU A 250 3.18 15.72 -17.47
CA LEU A 250 4.43 15.35 -18.13
C LEU A 250 4.24 15.01 -19.61
N GLU A 251 3.10 14.37 -19.98
CA GLU A 251 2.80 14.07 -21.38
C GLU A 251 2.66 15.35 -22.21
N ASP A 252 1.96 16.34 -21.69
CA ASP A 252 1.82 17.65 -22.36
C ASP A 252 3.18 18.34 -22.51
N GLU A 253 4.02 18.33 -21.45
CA GLU A 253 5.34 18.98 -21.49
C GLU A 253 6.28 18.33 -22.50
N LEU A 254 6.35 17.01 -22.53
CA LEU A 254 7.22 16.29 -23.45
C LEU A 254 6.70 16.37 -24.89
N ASN A 255 5.38 16.20 -25.10
CA ASN A 255 4.79 16.32 -26.44
C ASN A 255 4.93 17.74 -27.01
N ARG A 256 4.90 18.77 -26.17
CA ARG A 256 5.18 20.16 -26.59
C ARG A 256 6.62 20.35 -27.06
N ARG A 257 7.60 19.68 -26.40
CA ARG A 257 9.04 19.83 -26.71
C ARG A 257 9.48 18.96 -27.89
N PHE A 258 8.95 17.74 -28.00
CA PHE A 258 9.44 16.71 -28.92
C PHE A 258 8.46 16.39 -30.07
N GLY A 259 7.30 17.04 -30.12
CA GLY A 259 6.26 16.82 -31.12
C GLY A 259 5.05 16.06 -30.59
N ALA A 260 3.89 16.34 -31.16
CA ALA A 260 2.63 15.73 -30.73
C ALA A 260 2.71 14.19 -30.82
N GLY A 261 2.37 13.50 -29.73
CA GLY A 261 2.38 12.05 -29.66
C GLY A 261 3.77 11.41 -29.56
N ALA A 262 4.83 12.19 -29.25
CA ALA A 262 6.17 11.66 -29.03
C ALA A 262 6.26 10.70 -27.85
N VAL A 263 5.41 10.88 -26.82
CA VAL A 263 5.34 10.00 -25.67
C VAL A 263 3.89 9.66 -25.29
N ARG A 264 3.73 8.53 -24.58
CA ARG A 264 2.58 8.23 -23.74
C ARG A 264 3.04 8.13 -22.29
N VAL A 265 2.35 8.81 -21.39
CA VAL A 265 2.61 8.75 -19.95
C VAL A 265 1.52 7.92 -19.28
N ILE A 266 1.91 6.92 -18.52
CA ILE A 266 1.00 6.10 -17.72
C ILE A 266 1.18 6.46 -16.25
N CYS A 267 0.07 6.77 -15.60
CA CYS A 267 -0.01 7.00 -14.16
C CYS A 267 -0.44 5.69 -13.46
N PRO A 268 0.49 4.93 -12.84
CA PRO A 268 0.15 3.63 -12.25
C PRO A 268 -0.78 3.72 -11.04
N ILE A 269 -1.03 4.92 -10.51
CA ILE A 269 -2.03 5.19 -9.47
C ILE A 269 -3.46 5.15 -10.02
N THR A 270 -3.63 5.18 -11.35
CA THR A 270 -4.95 5.25 -12.00
C THR A 270 -5.89 4.19 -11.44
N ASP A 271 -7.02 4.65 -10.94
CA ASP A 271 -8.09 3.85 -10.39
C ASP A 271 -9.44 4.49 -10.76
N PRO A 272 -10.20 3.92 -11.70
CA PRO A 272 -11.46 4.49 -12.14
C PRO A 272 -12.55 4.48 -11.05
N PHE A 273 -12.34 3.74 -9.96
CA PHE A 273 -13.25 3.67 -8.82
C PHE A 273 -12.94 4.72 -7.76
N VAL A 274 -11.77 5.39 -7.83
CA VAL A 274 -11.31 6.38 -6.85
C VAL A 274 -11.07 7.72 -7.54
N ARG A 275 -11.85 8.75 -7.16
CA ARG A 275 -11.86 10.06 -7.82
C ARG A 275 -11.15 11.17 -7.04
N HIS A 276 -10.91 10.98 -5.75
CA HIS A 276 -10.44 12.05 -4.85
C HIS A 276 -9.00 12.52 -5.08
N HIS A 277 -8.19 11.81 -5.88
CA HIS A 277 -6.84 12.22 -6.26
C HIS A 277 -6.67 12.49 -7.76
N GLY A 278 -7.74 12.41 -8.56
CA GLY A 278 -7.72 12.68 -10.00
C GLY A 278 -6.72 11.81 -10.78
N ALA A 279 -6.41 10.60 -10.32
CA ALA A 279 -5.35 9.72 -10.85
C ALA A 279 -3.94 10.38 -10.85
N LEU A 280 -3.67 11.29 -9.91
CA LEU A 280 -2.41 12.00 -9.74
C LEU A 280 -1.59 11.41 -8.59
N GLY A 281 -0.37 10.99 -8.88
CA GLY A 281 0.61 10.49 -7.92
C GLY A 281 2.00 11.07 -8.21
N SER A 282 3.01 10.63 -7.47
CA SER A 282 4.39 11.12 -7.67
C SER A 282 5.28 10.15 -8.45
N PHE A 283 4.70 9.19 -9.17
CA PHE A 283 5.40 8.23 -10.01
C PHE A 283 4.64 8.00 -11.30
N VAL A 284 5.35 8.07 -12.44
CA VAL A 284 4.79 7.76 -13.76
C VAL A 284 5.75 6.91 -14.59
N ARG A 285 5.19 6.16 -15.55
CA ARG A 285 5.92 5.47 -16.61
C ARG A 285 5.78 6.22 -17.90
N VAL A 286 6.90 6.39 -18.61
CA VAL A 286 6.92 7.06 -19.92
C VAL A 286 7.26 6.03 -21.01
N TYR A 287 6.45 6.03 -22.05
CA TYR A 287 6.61 5.21 -23.24
C TYR A 287 6.89 6.11 -24.43
N ALA A 288 8.10 6.02 -24.98
CA ALA A 288 8.50 6.75 -26.18
C ALA A 288 7.78 6.17 -27.41
N ARG A 289 7.39 7.02 -28.33
CA ARG A 289 6.70 6.64 -29.56
C ARG A 289 7.49 7.08 -30.79
N GLY A 290 7.39 6.30 -31.86
CA GLY A 290 8.07 6.59 -33.11
C GLY A 290 9.61 6.60 -32.96
N ALA A 291 10.26 7.63 -33.50
CA ALA A 291 11.70 7.81 -33.45
C ALA A 291 12.14 8.77 -32.34
N ALA A 292 11.38 8.89 -31.24
CA ALA A 292 11.72 9.76 -30.14
C ALA A 292 13.04 9.34 -29.45
N ASP A 293 13.89 10.31 -29.21
CA ASP A 293 15.21 10.12 -28.55
C ASP A 293 15.02 9.96 -27.04
N ILE A 294 15.07 8.73 -26.53
CA ILE A 294 14.87 8.42 -25.12
C ILE A 294 15.86 9.17 -24.21
N PRO A 295 17.18 9.20 -24.47
CA PRO A 295 18.11 10.02 -23.71
C PRO A 295 17.70 11.50 -23.62
N ALA A 296 17.26 12.09 -24.73
CA ALA A 296 16.81 13.48 -24.73
C ALA A 296 15.52 13.69 -23.93
N LEU A 297 14.57 12.73 -23.98
CA LEU A 297 13.35 12.73 -23.17
C LEU A 297 13.66 12.65 -21.68
N ILE A 298 14.59 11.77 -21.28
CA ILE A 298 15.07 11.62 -19.89
C ILE A 298 15.68 12.94 -19.41
N ALA A 299 16.60 13.53 -20.18
CA ALA A 299 17.25 14.79 -19.84
C ALA A 299 16.23 15.92 -19.67
N ALA A 300 15.28 16.05 -20.62
CA ALA A 300 14.24 17.07 -20.57
C ALA A 300 13.28 16.89 -19.37
N SER A 301 13.00 15.63 -18.99
CA SER A 301 12.19 15.34 -17.81
C SER A 301 12.90 15.71 -16.51
N ALA A 302 14.21 15.46 -16.43
CA ALA A 302 15.02 15.76 -15.25
C ALA A 302 15.18 17.27 -15.00
N GLU A 303 15.05 18.10 -16.04
CA GLU A 303 15.11 19.58 -15.92
C GLU A 303 13.83 20.20 -15.32
N LEU A 304 12.72 19.45 -15.27
CA LEU A 304 11.44 20.01 -14.83
C LEU A 304 11.44 20.27 -13.31
N PRO A 305 11.11 21.51 -12.87
CA PRO A 305 11.00 21.81 -11.45
C PRO A 305 9.98 20.92 -10.75
N GLY A 306 10.39 20.25 -9.68
CA GLY A 306 9.54 19.31 -8.94
C GLY A 306 9.81 17.84 -9.26
N VAL A 307 10.55 17.54 -10.32
CA VAL A 307 11.07 16.17 -10.57
C VAL A 307 12.23 15.89 -9.63
N ALA A 308 12.17 14.75 -8.93
CA ALA A 308 13.21 14.31 -8.00
C ALA A 308 14.15 13.28 -8.62
N LEU A 309 13.65 12.45 -9.53
CA LEU A 309 14.41 11.35 -10.10
C LEU A 309 13.84 10.95 -11.46
N VAL A 310 14.73 10.65 -12.40
CA VAL A 310 14.41 10.03 -13.68
C VAL A 310 15.37 8.85 -13.86
N LEU A 311 14.86 7.68 -14.19
CA LEU A 311 15.65 6.47 -14.45
C LEU A 311 15.13 5.79 -15.71
N ASP A 312 16.03 5.24 -16.53
CA ASP A 312 15.62 4.32 -17.57
C ASP A 312 15.03 3.01 -16.96
N ALA A 313 14.40 2.19 -17.79
CA ALA A 313 13.71 1.00 -17.30
C ALA A 313 14.65 -0.03 -16.63
N PRO A 314 15.86 -0.33 -17.16
CA PRO A 314 16.79 -1.23 -16.50
C PRO A 314 17.24 -0.74 -15.11
N ASP A 315 17.63 0.53 -15.01
CA ASP A 315 18.04 1.14 -13.74
C ASP A 315 16.90 1.22 -12.73
N ALA A 316 15.70 1.54 -13.20
CA ALA A 316 14.49 1.54 -12.37
C ALA A 316 14.16 0.14 -11.85
N ALA A 317 14.20 -0.88 -12.72
CA ALA A 317 13.96 -2.27 -12.36
C ALA A 317 14.98 -2.77 -11.35
N GLN A 318 16.26 -2.45 -11.53
CA GLN A 318 17.32 -2.82 -10.58
C GLN A 318 17.15 -2.11 -9.23
N ARG A 319 16.95 -0.78 -9.25
CA ARG A 319 16.91 0.04 -8.03
C ARG A 319 15.68 -0.23 -7.16
N PHE A 320 14.52 -0.42 -7.79
CA PHE A 320 13.22 -0.55 -7.12
C PHE A 320 12.64 -1.96 -7.18
N GLU A 321 13.42 -2.94 -7.68
CA GLU A 321 13.00 -4.34 -7.78
C GLU A 321 11.68 -4.47 -8.56
N LEU A 322 11.59 -3.80 -9.73
CA LEU A 322 10.39 -3.79 -10.59
C LEU A 322 10.46 -4.90 -11.66
N PRO A 323 9.31 -5.40 -12.13
CA PRO A 323 9.25 -6.34 -13.25
C PRO A 323 9.51 -5.58 -14.57
N LEU A 324 10.72 -5.73 -15.13
CA LEU A 324 11.16 -4.98 -16.31
C LEU A 324 10.20 -5.09 -17.51
N ASP A 325 9.56 -6.24 -17.68
CA ASP A 325 8.58 -6.49 -18.75
C ASP A 325 7.26 -5.72 -18.61
N ARG A 326 7.05 -5.05 -17.47
CA ARG A 326 5.87 -4.21 -17.19
C ARG A 326 6.21 -2.74 -17.01
N GLU A 327 7.46 -2.36 -17.31
CA GLU A 327 7.92 -0.98 -17.21
C GLU A 327 7.81 -0.22 -18.54
N GLY A 328 7.83 1.14 -18.45
CA GLY A 328 7.97 2.03 -19.59
C GLY A 328 9.39 2.01 -20.18
N ASP A 329 9.73 2.97 -21.01
CA ASP A 329 11.12 3.18 -21.45
C ASP A 329 11.94 3.85 -20.35
N PHE A 330 11.29 4.69 -19.56
CA PHE A 330 11.83 5.29 -18.34
C PHE A 330 10.71 5.65 -17.37
N ILE A 331 11.10 5.95 -16.12
CA ILE A 331 10.20 6.39 -15.06
C ILE A 331 10.57 7.81 -14.63
N VAL A 332 9.58 8.54 -14.13
CA VAL A 332 9.77 9.87 -13.53
C VAL A 332 9.10 9.90 -12.16
N LEU A 333 9.86 10.34 -11.14
CA LEU A 333 9.36 10.55 -9.79
C LEU A 333 9.36 12.04 -9.45
N GLY A 334 8.23 12.50 -8.89
CA GLY A 334 8.12 13.81 -8.27
C GLY A 334 8.78 13.86 -6.89
N ASN A 335 9.12 15.06 -6.44
CA ASN A 335 9.51 15.26 -5.04
C ASN A 335 8.30 15.14 -4.10
N ALA A 336 8.52 15.24 -2.78
CA ALA A 336 7.49 15.06 -1.77
C ALA A 336 6.25 15.97 -1.95
N THR A 337 6.38 17.12 -2.62
CA THR A 337 5.30 18.10 -2.78
C THR A 337 4.74 18.18 -4.20
N THR A 338 5.20 17.32 -5.13
CA THR A 338 4.83 17.40 -6.55
C THR A 338 4.14 16.10 -6.99
N ALA A 339 2.97 16.23 -7.59
CA ALA A 339 2.31 15.16 -8.33
C ALA A 339 2.68 15.24 -9.82
N ILE A 340 2.67 14.11 -10.51
CA ILE A 340 2.90 14.00 -11.95
C ILE A 340 1.66 13.36 -12.58
N GLY A 341 1.11 13.98 -13.60
CA GLY A 341 0.02 13.48 -14.41
C GLY A 341 0.47 13.16 -15.84
N ALA A 342 -0.39 12.51 -16.59
CA ALA A 342 -0.26 12.35 -18.04
C ALA A 342 -0.59 13.67 -18.76
N ALA A 343 -1.61 13.72 -19.61
CA ALA A 343 -2.11 14.96 -20.17
C ALA A 343 -3.16 15.60 -19.24
N LYS A 344 -3.16 16.93 -19.14
CA LYS A 344 -4.08 17.66 -18.26
C LYS A 344 -5.55 17.29 -18.47
N ALA A 345 -5.92 17.03 -19.72
CA ALA A 345 -7.29 16.69 -20.09
C ALA A 345 -7.76 15.31 -19.55
N GLU A 346 -6.83 14.47 -19.11
CA GLU A 346 -7.13 13.13 -18.57
C GLU A 346 -7.40 13.14 -17.04
N HIS A 347 -7.21 14.29 -16.37
CA HIS A 347 -7.29 14.38 -14.92
C HIS A 347 -8.45 15.28 -14.48
N ASP A 348 -9.47 14.65 -13.87
CA ASP A 348 -10.59 15.37 -13.26
C ASP A 348 -10.27 15.74 -11.81
N LEU A 349 -10.08 17.03 -11.56
CA LEU A 349 -9.80 17.59 -10.23
C LEU A 349 -11.06 18.12 -9.52
N SER A 350 -12.25 17.93 -10.10
CA SER A 350 -13.52 18.39 -9.49
C SER A 350 -13.80 17.72 -8.14
N GLY A 351 -13.27 16.51 -7.93
CA GLY A 351 -13.39 15.77 -6.67
C GLY A 351 -12.59 16.37 -5.51
N LEU A 352 -11.68 17.31 -5.76
CA LEU A 352 -10.92 17.99 -4.70
C LEU A 352 -11.76 19.01 -3.91
N ALA A 353 -12.85 19.56 -4.47
CA ALA A 353 -13.94 20.33 -3.87
C ALA A 353 -13.61 20.99 -2.51
N GLY A 354 -12.59 21.89 -2.48
CA GLY A 354 -12.20 22.63 -1.28
C GLY A 354 -11.16 21.94 -0.38
N HIS A 355 -10.68 20.74 -0.74
CA HIS A 355 -9.57 20.07 -0.09
C HIS A 355 -8.26 20.27 -0.85
N ARG A 356 -7.14 20.21 -0.13
CA ARG A 356 -5.81 20.19 -0.75
C ARG A 356 -5.57 18.83 -1.39
N LEU A 357 -4.88 18.79 -2.53
CA LEU A 357 -4.45 17.53 -3.11
C LEU A 357 -3.43 16.86 -2.17
N ARG A 358 -3.79 15.72 -1.62
CA ARG A 358 -2.88 14.82 -0.90
C ARG A 358 -2.76 13.53 -1.71
N SER A 359 -1.54 13.06 -1.92
CA SER A 359 -1.28 11.88 -2.74
C SER A 359 0.08 11.26 -2.41
N HIS A 360 0.39 10.18 -3.10
CA HIS A 360 1.53 9.32 -2.85
C HIS A 360 2.13 8.77 -4.16
N GLY A 361 3.06 7.85 -4.11
CA GLY A 361 3.65 7.18 -5.28
C GLY A 361 5.15 7.33 -5.39
N GLY A 362 5.75 8.34 -4.76
CA GLY A 362 7.17 8.67 -4.83
C GLY A 362 7.98 8.23 -3.61
N LEU A 363 9.22 8.70 -3.56
CA LEU A 363 10.14 8.42 -2.46
C LEU A 363 9.74 9.15 -1.17
N GLY A 364 8.99 10.24 -1.27
CA GLY A 364 8.51 11.00 -0.11
C GLY A 364 7.54 10.20 0.77
N GLU A 365 6.86 9.22 0.19
CA GLU A 365 5.87 8.38 0.85
C GLU A 365 6.38 6.96 1.12
N GLN A 366 7.71 6.73 0.99
CA GLN A 366 8.31 5.41 1.12
C GLN A 366 8.45 4.95 2.57
N LEU A 367 8.76 5.88 3.49
CA LEU A 367 8.90 5.56 4.90
C LEU A 367 7.52 5.32 5.53
N VAL A 368 7.36 4.15 6.15
CA VAL A 368 6.09 3.73 6.76
C VAL A 368 6.30 3.17 8.16
N PRO A 369 5.28 3.18 9.04
CA PRO A 369 5.35 2.49 10.32
C PRO A 369 5.60 0.99 10.17
N PHE A 370 6.35 0.41 11.12
CA PHE A 370 6.58 -1.02 11.24
C PHE A 370 6.53 -1.40 12.73
N ILE A 371 5.44 -2.00 13.16
CA ILE A 371 5.09 -2.13 14.56
C ILE A 371 4.70 -3.58 14.89
N LEU A 372 5.13 -4.06 16.05
CA LEU A 372 4.73 -5.36 16.59
C LEU A 372 4.29 -5.23 18.05
N SER A 373 3.21 -5.89 18.41
CA SER A 373 2.66 -5.88 19.78
C SER A 373 3.48 -6.72 20.78
N LYS A 374 4.49 -7.45 20.31
CA LYS A 374 5.36 -8.28 21.14
C LYS A 374 6.82 -7.89 20.95
N PRO A 375 7.68 -8.09 21.98
CA PRO A 375 9.11 -7.86 21.86
C PRO A 375 9.73 -8.72 20.77
N LEU A 376 10.72 -8.16 20.07
CA LEU A 376 11.53 -8.93 19.14
C LEU A 376 12.49 -9.86 19.87
N THR A 377 12.67 -11.07 19.34
CA THR A 377 13.78 -11.94 19.73
C THR A 377 15.12 -11.23 19.49
N PRO A 378 16.20 -11.61 20.19
CA PRO A 378 17.53 -10.99 19.99
C PRO A 378 18.00 -11.02 18.55
N GLU A 379 17.72 -12.10 17.81
CA GLU A 379 18.05 -12.24 16.39
C GLU A 379 17.33 -11.19 15.53
N TYR A 380 16.02 -11.05 15.68
CA TYR A 380 15.21 -10.11 14.90
C TYR A 380 15.43 -8.65 15.31
N ARG A 381 15.79 -8.42 16.56
CA ARG A 381 16.26 -7.09 17.02
C ARG A 381 17.54 -6.70 16.30
N CYS A 382 18.52 -7.59 16.23
CA CYS A 382 19.75 -7.36 15.48
C CYS A 382 19.46 -7.10 13.99
N ILE A 383 18.55 -7.85 13.37
CA ILE A 383 18.12 -7.60 11.98
C ILE A 383 17.54 -6.19 11.84
N ALA A 384 16.65 -5.79 12.73
CA ALA A 384 16.02 -4.47 12.70
C ALA A 384 17.00 -3.29 12.92
N GLU A 385 18.08 -3.53 13.63
CA GLU A 385 19.14 -2.53 13.91
C GLU A 385 20.21 -2.46 12.80
N THR A 386 20.41 -3.55 12.05
CA THR A 386 21.53 -3.68 11.09
C THR A 386 21.15 -3.52 9.64
N ARG A 387 19.89 -3.69 9.28
CA ARG A 387 19.38 -3.45 7.93
C ARG A 387 18.10 -2.63 7.93
N ARG A 388 17.86 -1.93 6.84
CA ARG A 388 16.61 -1.24 6.61
C ARG A 388 15.50 -2.26 6.37
N LEU A 389 14.44 -2.21 7.17
CA LEU A 389 13.28 -3.09 7.01
C LEU A 389 12.48 -2.69 5.78
N ARG A 390 11.79 -3.67 5.20
CA ARG A 390 10.80 -3.46 4.15
C ARG A 390 9.41 -3.75 4.73
N ASN A 391 8.40 -3.05 4.27
CA ASN A 391 7.03 -3.27 4.75
C ASN A 391 6.59 -4.73 4.61
N TYR A 392 7.07 -5.43 3.59
CA TYR A 392 6.81 -6.85 3.36
C TYR A 392 7.60 -7.83 4.26
N ASP A 393 8.41 -7.32 5.19
CA ASP A 393 9.03 -8.14 6.25
C ASP A 393 8.06 -8.42 7.40
N ILE A 394 6.91 -7.74 7.46
CA ILE A 394 6.03 -7.76 8.63
C ILE A 394 5.53 -9.17 9.00
N PHE A 395 5.17 -10.01 8.02
CA PHE A 395 4.78 -11.39 8.30
C PHE A 395 5.93 -12.23 8.84
N ASP A 396 7.14 -12.05 8.33
CA ASP A 396 8.33 -12.73 8.83
C ASP A 396 8.60 -12.35 10.28
N PHE A 397 8.55 -11.08 10.60
CA PHE A 397 8.74 -10.59 11.96
C PHE A 397 7.60 -11.05 12.90
N ALA A 398 6.35 -10.99 12.46
CA ALA A 398 5.21 -11.40 13.30
C ALA A 398 5.15 -12.91 13.57
N LEU A 399 5.60 -13.75 12.62
CA LEU A 399 5.54 -15.21 12.74
C LEU A 399 6.81 -15.85 13.29
N ASN A 400 7.98 -15.25 13.01
CA ASN A 400 9.27 -15.83 13.37
C ASN A 400 10.02 -15.01 14.43
N GLY A 401 9.77 -13.69 14.48
CA GLY A 401 10.65 -12.71 15.12
C GLY A 401 10.21 -12.21 16.50
N VAL A 402 9.05 -12.64 16.99
CA VAL A 402 8.54 -12.22 18.31
C VAL A 402 8.66 -13.31 19.36
N GLU A 403 8.71 -12.89 20.67
CA GLU A 403 8.75 -13.77 21.84
C GLU A 403 7.39 -14.40 22.17
#